data_6ac525165101b7f2b722ec5b215fa4d5
#
_entry.id   6ac525165101b7f2b722ec5b215fa4d5
#
_cell.length_a   1.000
_cell.length_b   1.000
_cell.length_c   1.000
_cell.angle_alpha   90.00
_cell.angle_beta   90.00
_cell.angle_gamma   90.00
#
_symmetry.space_group_name_H-M   'P 1'
#
loop_
_entity.id
_entity.type
_entity.pdbx_description
1 polymer ?
#
loop_
_entity_poly.entity_id
_entity_poly.type
_entity_poly.pdbx_seq_one_letter_code
_entity_poly.pdbx_strand_id
1 'polypeptide(L)'
;LRIATVDDNPADLKEIRMCLSHYFQKRAGQTPIDYTISAYTSGPSFLENFEKGDYDLILLDIYMPRMTGMQVAEEIRAIDEDAWIIFLTTSRDHALESYNIFASGYVLKPLLENAPQLETLLTRLLPEDALAAKTLTVKLAGGEYLSVPYSHILYMDCQGSRGAILHIENRTLASQNSYHELADILLTYER
;
A
#
# COMPACT_ATOMS: atom_id res chain seq x y z
N LEU A 1 -0.95 1.90 -2.99
CA LEU A 1 -0.07 1.80 -1.82
C LEU A 1 0.12 0.32 -1.46
N ARG A 2 1.35 -0.18 -1.48
CA ARG A 2 1.69 -1.57 -1.16
C ARG A 2 2.26 -1.65 0.25
N ILE A 3 1.63 -2.45 1.09
CA ILE A 3 1.97 -2.55 2.51
C ILE A 3 2.37 -3.99 2.83
N ALA A 4 3.52 -4.17 3.47
CA ALA A 4 3.88 -5.44 4.10
C ALA A 4 3.65 -5.36 5.62
N THR A 5 3.23 -6.48 6.20
CA THR A 5 3.14 -6.68 7.64
C THR A 5 3.91 -7.94 7.99
N VAL A 6 4.88 -7.84 8.91
CA VAL A 6 5.76 -8.94 9.26
C VAL A 6 5.72 -9.14 10.78
N ASP A 7 5.16 -10.28 11.22
CA ASP A 7 4.94 -10.59 12.63
C ASP A 7 4.71 -12.10 12.78
N ASP A 8 5.37 -12.76 13.69
CA ASP A 8 5.24 -14.21 13.89
C ASP A 8 3.95 -14.61 14.60
N ASN A 9 3.22 -13.65 15.18
CA ASN A 9 1.93 -13.87 15.82
C ASN A 9 0.76 -13.59 14.87
N PRO A 10 -0.03 -14.60 14.45
CA PRO A 10 -1.17 -14.39 13.57
C PRO A 10 -2.26 -13.49 14.15
N ALA A 11 -2.38 -13.40 15.47
CA ALA A 11 -3.34 -12.50 16.13
C ALA A 11 -2.93 -11.05 15.93
N ASP A 12 -1.63 -10.73 16.05
CA ASP A 12 -1.09 -9.40 15.84
C ASP A 12 -1.21 -8.99 14.36
N LEU A 13 -0.94 -9.90 13.41
CA LEU A 13 -1.18 -9.65 11.97
C LEU A 13 -2.64 -9.30 11.68
N LYS A 14 -3.59 -9.95 12.34
CA LYS A 14 -5.01 -9.63 12.22
C LYS A 14 -5.32 -8.26 12.81
N GLU A 15 -4.76 -7.94 13.96
CA GLU A 15 -4.93 -6.63 14.61
C GLU A 15 -4.37 -5.49 13.76
N ILE A 16 -3.15 -5.67 13.20
CA ILE A 16 -2.54 -4.73 12.27
C ILE A 16 -3.46 -4.47 11.07
N ARG A 17 -3.95 -5.54 10.45
CA ARG A 17 -4.87 -5.43 9.32
C ARG A 17 -6.15 -4.66 9.67
N MET A 18 -6.71 -4.90 10.86
CA MET A 18 -7.92 -4.18 11.33
C MET A 18 -7.62 -2.68 11.52
N CYS A 19 -6.51 -2.32 12.15
CA CYS A 19 -6.12 -0.93 12.36
C CYS A 19 -5.88 -0.20 11.02
N LEU A 20 -5.16 -0.83 10.08
CA LEU A 20 -4.94 -0.26 8.75
C LEU A 20 -6.24 -0.09 7.96
N SER A 21 -7.11 -1.11 7.95
CA SER A 21 -8.40 -1.05 7.26
C SER A 21 -9.29 0.06 7.83
N HIS A 22 -9.34 0.20 9.15
CA HIS A 22 -10.08 1.29 9.81
C HIS A 22 -9.53 2.66 9.41
N TYR A 23 -8.20 2.84 9.45
CA TYR A 23 -7.54 4.08 9.06
C TYR A 23 -7.88 4.48 7.62
N PHE A 24 -7.74 3.55 6.66
CA PHE A 24 -8.01 3.83 5.25
C PHE A 24 -9.50 4.07 4.98
N GLN A 25 -10.40 3.33 5.61
CA GLN A 25 -11.85 3.58 5.52
C GLN A 25 -12.24 4.97 6.02
N LYS A 26 -11.72 5.37 7.18
CA LYS A 26 -11.98 6.69 7.77
C LYS A 26 -11.46 7.81 6.87
N ARG A 27 -10.35 7.58 6.18
CA ARG A 27 -9.66 8.57 5.36
C ARG A 27 -10.13 8.61 3.91
N ALA A 28 -10.74 7.54 3.41
CA ALA A 28 -11.20 7.44 2.03
C ALA A 28 -12.22 8.53 1.63
N GLY A 29 -13.00 9.08 2.58
CA GLY A 29 -14.00 10.10 2.26
C GLY A 29 -14.86 9.71 1.06
N GLN A 30 -14.82 10.53 -0.01
CA GLN A 30 -15.50 10.24 -1.27
C GLN A 30 -14.60 9.55 -2.32
N THR A 31 -13.29 9.54 -2.10
CA THR A 31 -12.32 8.94 -3.05
C THR A 31 -11.77 7.65 -2.45
N PRO A 32 -11.96 6.49 -3.11
CA PRO A 32 -11.35 5.24 -2.66
C PRO A 32 -9.84 5.37 -2.58
N ILE A 33 -9.25 4.85 -1.50
CA ILE A 33 -7.81 4.69 -1.37
C ILE A 33 -7.47 3.29 -1.87
N ASP A 34 -6.56 3.22 -2.83
CA ASP A 34 -6.07 1.95 -3.35
C ASP A 34 -4.88 1.48 -2.52
N TYR A 35 -5.03 0.34 -1.85
CA TYR A 35 -3.96 -0.27 -1.07
C TYR A 35 -4.05 -1.79 -1.07
N THR A 36 -2.90 -2.44 -0.94
CA THR A 36 -2.77 -3.88 -0.74
C THR A 36 -2.00 -4.16 0.54
N ILE A 37 -2.34 -5.23 1.25
CA ILE A 37 -1.64 -5.68 2.46
C ILE A 37 -1.20 -7.12 2.27
N SER A 38 0.11 -7.34 2.25
CA SER A 38 0.75 -8.65 2.28
C SER A 38 1.21 -8.97 3.69
N ALA A 39 0.91 -10.17 4.19
CA ALA A 39 1.26 -10.58 5.55
C ALA A 39 2.29 -11.71 5.55
N TYR A 40 3.33 -11.57 6.38
CA TYR A 40 4.42 -12.52 6.52
C TYR A 40 4.57 -12.92 8.00
N THR A 41 4.80 -14.20 8.23
CA THR A 41 4.94 -14.74 9.60
C THR A 41 6.39 -14.89 10.06
N SER A 42 7.36 -14.41 9.29
CA SER A 42 8.77 -14.41 9.65
C SER A 42 9.60 -13.46 8.79
N GLY A 43 10.70 -12.95 9.33
CA GLY A 43 11.67 -12.15 8.59
C GLY A 43 12.23 -12.87 7.35
N PRO A 44 12.72 -14.12 7.48
CA PRO A 44 13.22 -14.85 6.31
C PRO A 44 12.18 -15.03 5.18
N SER A 45 10.91 -15.32 5.49
CA SER A 45 9.88 -15.48 4.47
C SER A 45 9.52 -14.16 3.77
N PHE A 46 9.70 -13.03 4.46
CA PHE A 46 9.55 -11.70 3.87
C PHE A 46 10.71 -11.39 2.92
N LEU A 47 11.95 -11.65 3.35
CA LEU A 47 13.16 -11.29 2.59
C LEU A 47 13.43 -12.21 1.40
N GLU A 48 12.85 -13.41 1.35
CA GLU A 48 13.14 -14.42 0.33
C GLU A 48 12.98 -13.91 -1.11
N ASN A 49 12.01 -13.03 -1.34
CA ASN A 49 11.74 -12.46 -2.67
C ASN A 49 11.57 -10.94 -2.61
N PHE A 50 12.14 -10.27 -1.59
CA PHE A 50 12.02 -8.83 -1.45
C PHE A 50 12.96 -8.12 -2.42
N GLU A 51 12.39 -7.24 -3.24
CA GLU A 51 13.12 -6.37 -4.17
C GLU A 51 12.85 -4.89 -3.87
N LYS A 52 13.73 -4.02 -4.36
CA LYS A 52 13.54 -2.57 -4.23
C LYS A 52 12.22 -2.13 -4.84
N GLY A 53 11.44 -1.40 -4.06
CA GLY A 53 10.17 -0.85 -4.48
C GLY A 53 8.99 -1.81 -4.41
N ASP A 54 9.12 -3.01 -3.83
CA ASP A 54 8.01 -3.95 -3.65
C ASP A 54 6.94 -3.40 -2.70
N TYR A 55 7.37 -2.68 -1.67
CA TYR A 55 6.48 -2.12 -0.65
C TYR A 55 6.81 -0.66 -0.38
N ASP A 56 5.75 0.14 -0.27
CA ASP A 56 5.85 1.55 0.11
C ASP A 56 5.93 1.70 1.64
N LEU A 57 5.27 0.79 2.39
CA LEU A 57 5.21 0.78 3.84
C LEU A 57 5.38 -0.64 4.39
N ILE A 58 6.24 -0.80 5.38
CA ILE A 58 6.50 -2.07 6.05
C ILE A 58 6.26 -1.89 7.55
N LEU A 59 5.29 -2.63 8.10
CA LEU A 59 5.06 -2.73 9.54
C LEU A 59 5.73 -4.00 10.04
N LEU A 60 6.67 -3.88 10.98
CA LEU A 60 7.61 -4.91 11.31
C LEU A 60 7.69 -5.12 12.83
N ASP A 61 7.34 -6.34 13.28
CA ASP A 61 7.60 -6.70 14.68
C ASP A 61 9.10 -6.86 14.94
N ILE A 62 9.54 -6.42 16.13
CA ILE A 62 10.95 -6.54 16.52
C ILE A 62 11.28 -7.94 17.03
N TYR A 63 10.39 -8.52 17.82
CA TYR A 63 10.65 -9.78 18.53
C TYR A 63 10.10 -10.99 17.77
N MET A 64 10.82 -11.41 16.76
CA MET A 64 10.50 -12.62 15.98
C MET A 64 11.55 -13.72 16.17
N PRO A 65 11.17 -15.01 16.11
CA PRO A 65 12.09 -16.12 16.13
C PRO A 65 13.07 -16.11 14.94
N ARG A 66 14.29 -16.57 15.16
CA ARG A 66 15.38 -16.72 14.16
C ARG A 66 15.99 -15.42 13.65
N MET A 67 15.20 -14.42 13.37
CA MET A 67 15.65 -13.14 12.85
C MET A 67 14.81 -12.03 13.44
N THR A 68 15.42 -11.08 14.11
CA THR A 68 14.73 -9.95 14.71
C THR A 68 14.28 -8.95 13.66
N GLY A 69 13.22 -8.17 13.94
CA GLY A 69 12.81 -7.11 13.03
C GLY A 69 13.90 -6.06 12.76
N MET A 70 14.80 -5.83 13.71
CA MET A 70 15.95 -4.96 13.49
C MET A 70 16.86 -5.49 12.39
N GLN A 71 17.20 -6.78 12.43
CA GLN A 71 18.00 -7.44 11.39
C GLN A 71 17.28 -7.44 10.04
N VAL A 72 15.96 -7.67 10.02
CA VAL A 72 15.15 -7.56 8.78
C VAL A 72 15.23 -6.16 8.22
N ALA A 73 15.10 -5.14 9.07
CA ALA A 73 15.15 -3.75 8.63
C ALA A 73 16.54 -3.33 8.08
N GLU A 74 17.63 -3.86 8.63
CA GLU A 74 18.98 -3.68 8.08
C GLU A 74 19.10 -4.26 6.67
N GLU A 75 18.59 -5.46 6.45
CA GLU A 75 18.55 -6.09 5.09
C GLU A 75 17.67 -5.30 4.11
N ILE A 76 16.49 -4.82 4.58
CA ILE A 76 15.66 -3.94 3.77
C ILE A 76 16.42 -2.69 3.34
N ARG A 77 17.11 -2.03 4.26
CA ARG A 77 17.85 -0.79 3.96
C ARG A 77 19.02 -1.01 3.00
N ALA A 78 19.62 -2.19 2.99
CA ALA A 78 20.64 -2.55 2.03
C ALA A 78 20.08 -2.68 0.58
N ILE A 79 18.79 -2.97 0.44
CA ILE A 79 18.11 -3.17 -0.84
C ILE A 79 17.29 -1.92 -1.23
N ASP A 80 16.55 -1.36 -0.27
CA ASP A 80 15.62 -0.25 -0.45
C ASP A 80 15.74 0.79 0.68
N GLU A 81 16.31 1.96 0.36
CA GLU A 81 16.45 3.08 1.29
C GLU A 81 15.15 3.87 1.47
N ASP A 82 14.23 3.77 0.51
CA ASP A 82 13.06 4.65 0.39
C ASP A 82 11.82 4.11 1.10
N ALA A 83 11.69 2.78 1.28
CA ALA A 83 10.55 2.16 1.94
C ALA A 83 10.35 2.69 3.37
N TRP A 84 9.13 3.05 3.73
CA TRP A 84 8.81 3.43 5.11
C TRP A 84 8.76 2.19 6.00
N ILE A 85 9.52 2.22 7.12
CA ILE A 85 9.50 1.15 8.12
C ILE A 85 8.92 1.69 9.42
N ILE A 86 7.85 1.06 9.91
CA ILE A 86 7.29 1.28 11.25
C ILE A 86 7.50 0.03 12.07
N PHE A 87 8.22 0.15 13.17
CA PHE A 87 8.34 -0.94 14.13
C PHE A 87 7.12 -1.06 15.03
N LEU A 88 6.64 -2.29 15.20
CA LEU A 88 5.59 -2.65 16.14
C LEU A 88 6.17 -3.58 17.19
N THR A 89 6.05 -3.27 18.49
CA THR A 89 6.76 -4.04 19.51
C THR A 89 6.11 -3.94 20.88
N THR A 90 6.39 -4.91 21.72
CA THR A 90 5.96 -4.93 23.13
C THR A 90 6.87 -4.15 24.07
N SER A 91 8.10 -3.78 23.67
CA SER A 91 9.08 -3.07 24.49
C SER A 91 9.54 -1.75 23.86
N ARG A 92 10.04 -0.84 24.69
CA ARG A 92 10.66 0.44 24.29
C ARG A 92 12.18 0.35 24.14
N ASP A 93 12.79 -0.78 24.44
CA ASP A 93 14.24 -0.92 24.57
C ASP A 93 15.00 -0.62 23.26
N HIS A 94 14.41 -0.91 22.11
CA HIS A 94 15.01 -0.69 20.79
C HIS A 94 14.65 0.63 20.13
N ALA A 95 13.93 1.52 20.83
CA ALA A 95 13.50 2.79 20.23
C ALA A 95 14.69 3.67 19.77
N LEU A 96 15.78 3.66 20.50
CA LEU A 96 17.01 4.41 20.14
C LEU A 96 17.75 3.75 18.96
N GLU A 97 17.81 2.43 18.93
CA GLU A 97 18.48 1.67 17.85
C GLU A 97 17.74 1.83 16.52
N SER A 98 16.40 1.97 16.55
CA SER A 98 15.60 2.18 15.36
C SER A 98 15.95 3.45 14.59
N TYR A 99 16.53 4.47 15.25
CA TYR A 99 17.02 5.68 14.57
C TYR A 99 18.20 5.38 13.64
N ASN A 100 19.07 4.44 13.97
CA ASN A 100 20.23 4.08 13.15
C ASN A 100 19.80 3.40 11.83
N ILE A 101 18.60 2.83 11.79
CA ILE A 101 18.01 2.16 10.61
C ILE A 101 17.10 3.11 9.83
N PHE A 102 17.04 4.39 10.20
CA PHE A 102 16.13 5.36 9.60
C PHE A 102 14.68 4.88 9.59
N ALA A 103 14.23 4.32 10.74
CA ALA A 103 12.82 3.94 10.89
C ALA A 103 11.91 5.17 10.82
N SER A 104 10.80 5.03 10.12
CA SER A 104 9.80 6.10 9.96
C SER A 104 8.93 6.26 11.19
N GLY A 105 8.87 5.24 12.04
CA GLY A 105 8.09 5.24 13.27
C GLY A 105 8.29 4.01 14.14
N TYR A 106 7.72 4.12 15.35
CA TYR A 106 7.77 3.09 16.37
C TYR A 106 6.46 3.12 17.17
N VAL A 107 5.75 2.01 17.26
CA VAL A 107 4.46 1.90 17.94
C VAL A 107 4.47 0.71 18.88
N LEU A 108 3.96 0.90 20.10
CA LEU A 108 3.84 -0.18 21.07
C LEU A 108 2.61 -1.05 20.80
N LYS A 109 2.76 -2.34 21.03
CA LYS A 109 1.63 -3.28 21.12
C LYS A 109 1.03 -3.24 22.54
N PRO A 110 -0.27 -3.54 22.75
CA PRO A 110 -1.24 -3.92 21.70
C PRO A 110 -1.66 -2.72 20.85
N LEU A 111 -1.84 -2.96 19.55
CA LEU A 111 -2.11 -1.87 18.59
C LEU A 111 -3.48 -1.22 18.77
N LEU A 112 -4.49 -1.97 19.22
CA LEU A 112 -5.84 -1.39 19.47
C LEU A 112 -5.79 -0.29 20.54
N GLU A 113 -4.94 -0.44 21.56
CA GLU A 113 -4.74 0.59 22.58
C GLU A 113 -3.91 1.78 22.07
N ASN A 114 -2.99 1.52 21.13
CA ASN A 114 -2.08 2.50 20.56
C ASN A 114 -2.46 2.92 19.13
N ALA A 115 -3.67 2.60 18.67
CA ALA A 115 -4.16 2.94 17.34
C ALA A 115 -4.03 4.44 17.00
N PRO A 116 -4.29 5.40 17.91
CA PRO A 116 -4.11 6.82 17.63
C PRO A 116 -2.66 7.21 17.30
N GLN A 117 -1.67 6.52 17.89
CA GLN A 117 -0.25 6.74 17.58
C GLN A 117 0.07 6.23 16.18
N LEU A 118 -0.41 5.04 15.80
CA LEU A 118 -0.26 4.50 14.45
C LEU A 118 -0.95 5.41 13.42
N GLU A 119 -2.19 5.85 13.66
CA GLU A 119 -2.92 6.78 12.79
C GLU A 119 -2.14 8.09 12.57
N THR A 120 -1.55 8.64 13.63
CA THR A 120 -0.73 9.87 13.56
C THR A 120 0.49 9.68 12.68
N LEU A 121 1.21 8.55 12.83
CA LEU A 121 2.36 8.21 12.00
C LEU A 121 1.96 8.02 10.53
N LEU A 122 0.91 7.24 10.27
CA LEU A 122 0.40 7.01 8.92
C LEU A 122 -0.02 8.33 8.26
N THR A 123 -0.69 9.23 8.99
CA THR A 123 -1.11 10.53 8.45
C THR A 123 0.07 11.41 8.06
N ARG A 124 1.17 11.33 8.81
CA ARG A 124 2.40 12.06 8.50
C ARG A 124 3.15 11.50 7.30
N LEU A 125 3.20 10.16 7.18
CA LEU A 125 3.92 9.47 6.11
C LEU A 125 3.14 9.44 4.80
N LEU A 126 1.81 9.38 4.90
CA LEU A 126 0.89 9.23 3.76
C LEU A 126 0.07 10.51 3.59
N PRO A 127 0.60 11.56 2.96
CA PRO A 127 -0.16 12.77 2.66
C PRO A 127 -1.34 12.45 1.72
N GLU A 128 -2.37 13.30 1.71
CA GLU A 128 -3.64 13.02 0.99
C GLU A 128 -3.44 12.84 -0.51
N ASP A 129 -2.54 13.60 -1.10
CA ASP A 129 -2.16 13.50 -2.51
C ASP A 129 -1.47 12.18 -2.87
N ALA A 130 -0.70 11.59 -1.94
CA ALA A 130 -0.09 10.26 -2.13
C ALA A 130 -1.10 9.12 -1.99
N LEU A 131 -2.23 9.35 -1.28
CA LEU A 131 -3.30 8.38 -1.07
C LEU A 131 -4.41 8.50 -2.10
N ALA A 132 -4.50 9.61 -2.82
CA ALA A 132 -5.48 9.76 -3.89
C ALA A 132 -5.23 8.67 -4.93
N ALA A 133 -6.18 7.77 -5.08
CA ALA A 133 -6.12 6.76 -6.12
C ALA A 133 -5.91 7.47 -7.45
N LYS A 134 -4.80 7.19 -8.14
CA LYS A 134 -4.60 7.69 -9.48
C LYS A 134 -5.72 7.14 -10.36
N THR A 135 -6.45 8.02 -11.01
CA THR A 135 -7.64 7.64 -11.76
C THR A 135 -7.48 7.95 -13.24
N LEU A 136 -8.01 7.06 -14.07
CA LEU A 136 -8.22 7.31 -15.48
C LEU A 136 -9.59 7.98 -15.65
N THR A 137 -9.62 9.19 -16.21
CA THR A 137 -10.89 9.83 -16.56
C THR A 137 -11.36 9.33 -17.91
N VAL A 138 -12.51 8.67 -17.91
CA VAL A 138 -13.11 8.03 -19.08
C VAL A 138 -14.38 8.79 -19.48
N LYS A 139 -14.50 9.17 -20.74
CA LYS A 139 -15.73 9.76 -21.29
C LYS A 139 -16.67 8.64 -21.74
N LEU A 140 -17.82 8.52 -21.13
CA LEU A 140 -18.84 7.51 -21.45
C LEU A 140 -19.68 7.90 -22.67
N ALA A 141 -20.39 6.91 -23.26
CA ALA A 141 -21.27 7.09 -24.43
C ALA A 141 -22.34 8.17 -24.23
N GLY A 142 -22.79 8.44 -23.00
CA GLY A 142 -23.73 9.51 -22.65
C GLY A 142 -23.13 10.91 -22.55
N GLY A 143 -21.80 11.06 -22.74
CA GLY A 143 -21.09 12.34 -22.57
C GLY A 143 -20.67 12.63 -21.13
N GLU A 144 -21.01 11.78 -20.19
CA GLU A 144 -20.57 11.85 -18.79
C GLU A 144 -19.10 11.45 -18.66
N TYR A 145 -18.40 12.00 -17.66
CA TYR A 145 -17.04 11.61 -17.31
C TYR A 145 -17.07 10.76 -16.04
N LEU A 146 -16.35 9.64 -16.09
CA LEU A 146 -16.17 8.73 -14.95
C LEU A 146 -14.69 8.61 -14.62
N SER A 147 -14.32 8.83 -13.36
CA SER A 147 -12.98 8.56 -12.87
C SER A 147 -12.89 7.10 -12.39
N VAL A 148 -12.03 6.32 -13.04
CA VAL A 148 -11.81 4.91 -12.75
C VAL A 148 -10.41 4.75 -12.13
N PRO A 149 -10.27 4.23 -10.89
CA PRO A 149 -8.97 3.91 -10.33
C PRO A 149 -8.20 2.95 -11.23
N TYR A 150 -6.91 3.20 -11.47
CA TYR A 150 -6.09 2.33 -12.31
C TYR A 150 -6.06 0.88 -11.84
N SER A 151 -6.04 0.67 -10.52
CA SER A 151 -6.07 -0.65 -9.89
C SER A 151 -7.34 -1.47 -10.20
N HIS A 152 -8.43 -0.81 -10.55
CA HIS A 152 -9.68 -1.48 -10.91
C HIS A 152 -9.75 -1.86 -12.40
N ILE A 153 -8.79 -1.41 -13.22
CA ILE A 153 -8.75 -1.71 -14.65
C ILE A 153 -8.05 -3.04 -14.86
N LEU A 154 -8.78 -4.05 -15.30
CA LEU A 154 -8.23 -5.38 -15.59
C LEU A 154 -7.53 -5.40 -16.94
N TYR A 155 -8.19 -4.91 -17.97
CA TYR A 155 -7.66 -4.77 -19.32
C TYR A 155 -8.55 -3.86 -20.15
N MET A 156 -8.11 -3.52 -21.35
CA MET A 156 -8.82 -2.66 -22.28
C MET A 156 -8.82 -3.24 -23.69
N ASP A 157 -9.98 -3.18 -24.34
CA ASP A 157 -10.18 -3.62 -25.72
C ASP A 157 -10.52 -2.46 -26.65
N CYS A 158 -10.25 -2.63 -27.96
CA CYS A 158 -10.74 -1.71 -28.98
C CYS A 158 -12.21 -1.93 -29.26
N GLN A 159 -13.01 -0.85 -29.31
CA GLN A 159 -14.38 -0.87 -29.78
C GLN A 159 -14.47 -0.23 -31.18
N GLY A 160 -14.36 -1.04 -32.22
CA GLY A 160 -14.35 -0.55 -33.60
C GLY A 160 -13.18 0.39 -33.88
N SER A 161 -13.38 1.41 -34.71
CA SER A 161 -12.33 2.33 -35.15
C SER A 161 -12.14 3.56 -34.24
N ARG A 162 -12.95 3.79 -33.24
CA ARG A 162 -12.97 5.06 -32.50
C ARG A 162 -13.26 4.99 -30.99
N GLY A 163 -13.36 3.84 -30.39
CA GLY A 163 -13.67 3.72 -28.97
C GLY A 163 -12.84 2.66 -28.27
N ALA A 164 -12.90 2.68 -26.95
CA ALA A 164 -12.31 1.65 -26.09
C ALA A 164 -13.37 1.05 -25.17
N ILE A 165 -13.18 -0.22 -24.82
CA ILE A 165 -13.94 -0.89 -23.76
C ILE A 165 -12.99 -1.14 -22.62
N LEU A 166 -13.27 -0.58 -21.44
CA LEU A 166 -12.53 -0.87 -20.22
C LEU A 166 -13.26 -1.99 -19.46
N HIS A 167 -12.51 -3.03 -19.15
CA HIS A 167 -12.95 -4.12 -18.28
C HIS A 167 -12.45 -3.83 -16.87
N ILE A 168 -13.37 -3.61 -15.95
CA ILE A 168 -13.09 -3.37 -14.54
C ILE A 168 -13.73 -4.49 -13.71
N GLU A 169 -13.30 -4.66 -12.47
CA GLU A 169 -13.64 -5.82 -11.62
C GLU A 169 -15.10 -6.27 -11.65
N ASN A 170 -16.06 -5.35 -11.72
CA ASN A 170 -17.49 -5.67 -11.59
C ASN A 170 -18.32 -5.30 -12.83
N ARG A 171 -17.74 -4.69 -13.87
CA ARG A 171 -18.47 -4.23 -15.06
C ARG A 171 -17.53 -3.87 -16.22
N THR A 172 -18.13 -3.70 -17.39
CA THR A 172 -17.49 -3.12 -18.58
C THR A 172 -17.98 -1.70 -18.82
N LEU A 173 -17.07 -0.82 -19.26
CA LEU A 173 -17.36 0.57 -19.58
C LEU A 173 -17.02 0.83 -21.06
N ALA A 174 -18.03 1.21 -21.84
CA ALA A 174 -17.79 1.67 -23.20
C ALA A 174 -17.40 3.15 -23.19
N SER A 175 -16.20 3.45 -23.68
CA SER A 175 -15.62 4.79 -23.71
C SER A 175 -15.73 5.42 -25.10
N GLN A 176 -15.94 6.74 -25.14
CA GLN A 176 -15.78 7.55 -26.33
C GLN A 176 -14.31 7.96 -26.59
N ASN A 177 -13.44 7.85 -25.60
CA ASN A 177 -12.02 8.04 -25.80
C ASN A 177 -11.47 6.94 -26.73
N SER A 178 -10.50 7.29 -27.54
CA SER A 178 -9.83 6.29 -28.38
C SER A 178 -9.00 5.34 -27.55
N TYR A 179 -8.81 4.12 -28.04
CA TYR A 179 -7.94 3.13 -27.41
C TYR A 179 -6.52 3.68 -27.21
N HIS A 180 -5.95 4.34 -28.21
CA HIS A 180 -4.59 4.89 -28.15
C HIS A 180 -4.45 5.98 -27.09
N GLU A 181 -5.43 6.90 -27.02
CA GLU A 181 -5.42 7.96 -26.00
C GLU A 181 -5.40 7.39 -24.58
N LEU A 182 -6.25 6.39 -24.27
CA LEU A 182 -6.27 5.77 -22.97
C LEU A 182 -5.05 4.89 -22.73
N ALA A 183 -4.54 4.19 -23.75
CA ALA A 183 -3.33 3.38 -23.66
C ALA A 183 -2.10 4.24 -23.36
N ASP A 184 -1.94 5.40 -24.02
CA ASP A 184 -0.84 6.32 -23.76
C ASP A 184 -0.85 6.82 -22.31
N ILE A 185 -2.03 7.12 -21.75
CA ILE A 185 -2.17 7.51 -20.34
C ILE A 185 -1.78 6.36 -19.42
N LEU A 186 -2.25 5.12 -19.70
CA LEU A 186 -1.93 3.94 -18.88
C LEU A 186 -0.45 3.59 -18.92
N LEU A 187 0.20 3.67 -20.09
CA LEU A 187 1.63 3.39 -20.24
C LEU A 187 2.53 4.41 -19.53
N THR A 188 2.06 5.64 -19.34
CA THR A 188 2.80 6.65 -18.54
C THR A 188 2.70 6.40 -17.05
N TYR A 189 1.75 5.56 -16.62
CA TYR A 189 1.56 5.22 -15.21
C TYR A 189 2.52 4.14 -14.70
N GLU A 190 2.98 3.23 -15.56
CA GLU A 190 3.91 2.14 -15.20
C GLU A 190 5.40 2.61 -15.10
N ARG A 191 5.66 3.91 -15.23
CA ARG A 191 6.98 4.52 -15.05
C ARG A 191 7.00 5.43 -13.83
#